data_3df61232a5a1e9f0f86bc849220807b7
#
_entry.id   3df61232a5a1e9f0f86bc849220807b7
#
_cell.length_a   1.000
_cell.length_b   1.000
_cell.length_c   1.000
_cell.angle_alpha   90.00
_cell.angle_beta   90.00
_cell.angle_gamma   90.00
#
_symmetry.space_group_name_H-M   'P 1'
#
loop_
_entity.id
_entity.type
_entity.pdbx_description
1 polymer ?
#
loop_
_entity_poly.entity_id
_entity_poly.type
_entity_poly.pdbx_seq_one_letter_code
_entity_poly.pdbx_strand_id
1 'polypeptide(L)'
;MSIITKKKTTETYLQGLKNRPRNTENNCIIVVKHFTKFVKESQNLTPDQLCEELLIMKKQDEEEYINTLYSILQDFLDVMHKTLCGNTIKTYFANLRGYLYHFGVRTDQQDVKMLIRFPKVLFEEKYPLSIEELRKIVDYYTRYPKRHAALLAQSSSGMRIGEVLNIKKSDLIFGDRMSVYIKASGSKNNKGRTVFLSKECQTVLEKYIDYCSDDSLVFQSGNPQDQKTAVSNASRTLNLCLDKIGLGMKYDNGRYKINTHSLRAFFFTQAVRKHGENYAHRMTGHSGYLMQYDRMNDEEKLKMYLELEPDLSVYATTKADLEIERLKMMQTKENKELKEELDELKLQLAQQGLDIVDKLKDDGKIL
;
A
#
# COMPACT_ATOMS: atom_id res chain seq x y z
N MET A 1 26.49 -40.25 13.90
CA MET A 1 25.46 -39.80 12.95
C MET A 1 26.15 -39.22 11.75
N SER A 2 26.00 -39.82 10.58
CA SER A 2 26.56 -39.30 9.32
C SER A 2 25.75 -38.03 8.94
N ILE A 3 26.39 -36.87 8.94
CA ILE A 3 25.78 -35.63 8.43
C ILE A 3 25.71 -35.76 6.92
N ILE A 4 24.54 -36.19 6.42
CA ILE A 4 24.25 -36.22 4.98
C ILE A 4 24.07 -34.78 4.53
N THR A 5 25.13 -34.15 4.06
CA THR A 5 25.05 -32.86 3.36
C THR A 5 24.31 -33.09 2.05
N LYS A 6 23.07 -32.61 1.95
CA LYS A 6 22.29 -32.64 0.70
C LYS A 6 23.07 -31.91 -0.39
N LYS A 7 23.26 -32.56 -1.55
CA LYS A 7 23.90 -31.92 -2.72
C LYS A 7 23.11 -30.65 -3.06
N LYS A 8 23.79 -29.53 -3.22
CA LYS A 8 23.20 -28.27 -3.62
C LYS A 8 22.88 -28.30 -5.11
N THR A 9 21.63 -28.20 -5.45
CA THR A 9 21.13 -28.22 -6.84
C THR A 9 20.11 -27.13 -7.06
N THR A 10 19.81 -26.80 -8.31
CA THR A 10 18.72 -25.91 -8.69
C THR A 10 17.39 -26.37 -8.07
N GLU A 11 17.13 -27.68 -8.04
CA GLU A 11 15.90 -28.22 -7.45
C GLU A 11 15.82 -27.96 -5.94
N THR A 12 16.92 -28.20 -5.19
CA THR A 12 16.95 -27.93 -3.74
C THR A 12 16.80 -26.45 -3.43
N TYR A 13 17.30 -25.54 -4.28
CA TYR A 13 17.04 -24.10 -4.16
C TYR A 13 15.56 -23.80 -4.33
N LEU A 14 14.94 -24.29 -5.40
CA LEU A 14 13.52 -24.04 -5.70
C LEU A 14 12.60 -24.61 -4.60
N GLN A 15 12.92 -25.78 -4.04
CA GLN A 15 12.21 -26.34 -2.90
C GLN A 15 12.30 -25.44 -1.66
N GLY A 16 13.46 -24.82 -1.41
CA GLY A 16 13.67 -23.87 -0.30
C GLY A 16 12.93 -22.55 -0.44
N LEU A 17 12.39 -22.24 -1.62
CA LEU A 17 11.61 -20.99 -1.85
C LEU A 17 10.16 -21.08 -1.34
N LYS A 18 9.60 -22.27 -1.14
CA LYS A 18 8.19 -22.50 -0.79
C LYS A 18 7.73 -21.76 0.47
N ASN A 19 8.64 -21.38 1.36
CA ASN A 19 8.35 -20.63 2.60
C ASN A 19 8.51 -19.12 2.44
N ARG A 20 8.80 -18.63 1.22
CA ARG A 20 8.93 -17.20 0.95
C ARG A 20 7.60 -16.59 0.50
N PRO A 21 7.41 -15.26 0.65
CA PRO A 21 6.25 -14.60 0.08
C PRO A 21 6.12 -14.92 -1.41
N ARG A 22 4.91 -15.28 -1.87
CA ARG A 22 4.61 -15.79 -3.23
C ARG A 22 5.21 -14.95 -4.36
N ASN A 23 5.22 -13.61 -4.21
CA ASN A 23 5.82 -12.74 -5.23
C ASN A 23 7.34 -12.86 -5.28
N THR A 24 7.99 -13.03 -4.14
CA THR A 24 9.45 -13.26 -4.05
C THR A 24 9.80 -14.62 -4.65
N GLU A 25 9.05 -15.67 -4.29
CA GLU A 25 9.18 -17.00 -4.87
C GLU A 25 9.09 -16.97 -6.39
N ASN A 26 8.02 -16.38 -6.93
CA ASN A 26 7.81 -16.25 -8.38
C ASN A 26 8.96 -15.50 -9.06
N ASN A 27 9.43 -14.40 -8.50
CA ASN A 27 10.57 -13.67 -9.08
C ASN A 27 11.84 -14.51 -9.09
N CYS A 28 12.12 -15.26 -8.03
CA CYS A 28 13.25 -16.18 -7.99
C CYS A 28 13.13 -17.27 -9.08
N ILE A 29 11.96 -17.90 -9.21
CA ILE A 29 11.70 -18.93 -10.24
C ILE A 29 11.92 -18.36 -11.64
N ILE A 30 11.41 -17.15 -11.92
CA ILE A 30 11.56 -16.50 -13.22
C ILE A 30 13.04 -16.23 -13.51
N VAL A 31 13.78 -15.70 -12.53
CA VAL A 31 15.22 -15.43 -12.70
C VAL A 31 16.00 -16.70 -12.96
N VAL A 32 15.74 -17.78 -12.22
CA VAL A 32 16.39 -19.08 -12.44
C VAL A 32 16.11 -19.60 -13.85
N LYS A 33 14.86 -19.47 -14.34
CA LYS A 33 14.53 -19.87 -15.73
C LYS A 33 15.31 -19.06 -16.76
N HIS A 34 15.39 -17.74 -16.61
CA HIS A 34 16.17 -16.89 -17.52
C HIS A 34 17.65 -17.22 -17.47
N PHE A 35 18.19 -17.42 -16.27
CA PHE A 35 19.60 -17.77 -16.10
C PHE A 35 19.92 -19.16 -16.66
N THR A 36 19.05 -20.16 -16.45
CA THR A 36 19.20 -21.49 -17.04
C THR A 36 19.25 -21.44 -18.58
N LYS A 37 18.33 -20.64 -19.18
CA LYS A 37 18.33 -20.46 -20.62
C LYS A 37 19.64 -19.81 -21.11
N PHE A 38 20.05 -18.73 -20.45
CA PHE A 38 21.25 -17.98 -20.77
C PHE A 38 22.53 -18.89 -20.70
N VAL A 39 22.71 -19.61 -19.58
CA VAL A 39 23.86 -20.48 -19.36
C VAL A 39 23.93 -21.60 -20.42
N LYS A 40 22.76 -22.17 -20.76
CA LYS A 40 22.68 -23.18 -21.81
C LYS A 40 23.08 -22.63 -23.19
N GLU A 41 22.62 -21.41 -23.52
CA GLU A 41 22.88 -20.80 -24.83
C GLU A 41 24.32 -20.26 -24.97
N SER A 42 24.91 -19.74 -23.88
CA SER A 42 26.23 -19.10 -23.91
C SER A 42 27.37 -20.02 -23.57
N GLN A 43 27.17 -21.00 -22.66
CA GLN A 43 28.24 -21.88 -22.14
C GLN A 43 28.00 -23.35 -22.45
N ASN A 44 26.84 -23.72 -23.00
CA ASN A 44 26.41 -25.11 -23.21
C ASN A 44 26.41 -25.97 -21.92
N LEU A 45 26.22 -25.34 -20.78
CA LEU A 45 26.20 -25.95 -19.44
C LEU A 45 24.82 -25.82 -18.80
N THR A 46 24.61 -26.61 -17.75
CA THR A 46 23.53 -26.32 -16.78
C THR A 46 24.04 -25.34 -15.71
N PRO A 47 23.15 -24.59 -15.03
CA PRO A 47 23.58 -23.72 -13.94
C PRO A 47 24.29 -24.46 -12.80
N ASP A 48 23.92 -25.71 -12.53
CA ASP A 48 24.57 -26.57 -11.54
C ASP A 48 26.01 -26.85 -11.91
N GLN A 49 26.27 -27.23 -13.19
CA GLN A 49 27.60 -27.44 -13.72
C GLN A 49 28.45 -26.17 -13.72
N LEU A 50 27.87 -25.06 -14.18
CA LEU A 50 28.57 -23.77 -14.14
C LEU A 50 29.00 -23.40 -12.71
N CYS A 51 28.13 -23.60 -11.73
CA CYS A 51 28.47 -23.31 -10.32
C CYS A 51 29.58 -24.27 -9.81
N GLU A 52 29.56 -25.53 -10.19
CA GLU A 52 30.64 -26.47 -9.85
C GLU A 52 31.99 -26.05 -10.48
N GLU A 53 32.01 -25.66 -11.74
CA GLU A 53 33.23 -25.16 -12.43
C GLU A 53 33.76 -23.87 -11.79
N LEU A 54 32.89 -22.92 -11.52
CA LEU A 54 33.28 -21.68 -10.82
C LEU A 54 33.88 -21.96 -9.43
N LEU A 55 33.36 -22.93 -8.68
CA LEU A 55 33.91 -23.29 -7.38
C LEU A 55 35.25 -24.04 -7.48
N ILE A 56 35.50 -24.78 -8.54
CA ILE A 56 36.81 -25.41 -8.83
C ILE A 56 37.81 -24.30 -9.17
N MET A 57 37.45 -23.41 -10.11
CA MET A 57 38.26 -22.26 -10.50
C MET A 57 38.66 -21.40 -9.31
N LYS A 58 37.73 -21.10 -8.41
CA LYS A 58 38.00 -20.35 -7.18
C LYS A 58 39.09 -20.95 -6.29
N LYS A 59 39.22 -22.27 -6.29
CA LYS A 59 40.27 -22.94 -5.50
C LYS A 59 41.64 -22.93 -6.18
N GLN A 60 41.65 -22.78 -7.50
CA GLN A 60 42.85 -22.78 -8.32
C GLN A 60 43.40 -21.38 -8.53
N ASP A 61 42.56 -20.46 -8.93
CA ASP A 61 42.86 -19.06 -9.20
C ASP A 61 41.69 -18.17 -8.86
N GLU A 62 41.85 -17.35 -7.81
CA GLU A 62 40.83 -16.45 -7.34
C GLU A 62 40.60 -15.25 -8.26
N GLU A 63 41.66 -14.81 -8.96
CA GLU A 63 41.56 -13.67 -9.89
C GLU A 63 40.81 -14.09 -11.16
N GLU A 64 41.13 -15.26 -11.71
CA GLU A 64 40.41 -15.82 -12.86
C GLU A 64 38.95 -16.08 -12.51
N TYR A 65 38.66 -16.60 -11.30
CA TYR A 65 37.30 -16.80 -10.82
C TYR A 65 36.51 -15.50 -10.78
N ILE A 66 37.09 -14.41 -10.21
CA ILE A 66 36.43 -13.12 -10.13
C ILE A 66 36.11 -12.60 -11.53
N ASN A 67 37.13 -12.56 -12.40
CA ASN A 67 36.97 -12.07 -13.78
C ASN A 67 35.90 -12.87 -14.56
N THR A 68 35.92 -14.18 -14.46
CA THR A 68 34.94 -15.05 -15.13
C THR A 68 33.54 -14.88 -14.57
N LEU A 69 33.39 -14.90 -13.26
CA LEU A 69 32.07 -14.76 -12.62
C LEU A 69 31.41 -13.42 -13.01
N TYR A 70 32.12 -12.30 -12.88
CA TYR A 70 31.53 -10.99 -13.15
C TYR A 70 31.31 -10.74 -14.64
N SER A 71 32.13 -11.32 -15.53
CA SER A 71 31.86 -11.34 -16.98
C SER A 71 30.54 -12.04 -17.29
N ILE A 72 30.34 -13.27 -16.78
CA ILE A 72 29.11 -14.04 -16.97
C ILE A 72 27.90 -13.27 -16.42
N LEU A 73 28.02 -12.63 -15.26
CA LEU A 73 26.95 -11.83 -14.66
C LEU A 73 26.62 -10.59 -15.50
N GLN A 74 27.63 -9.90 -16.05
CA GLN A 74 27.41 -8.75 -16.92
C GLN A 74 26.72 -9.17 -18.22
N ASP A 75 27.19 -10.23 -18.87
CA ASP A 75 26.61 -10.76 -20.11
C ASP A 75 25.12 -11.15 -19.90
N PHE A 76 24.81 -11.78 -18.77
CA PHE A 76 23.43 -12.07 -18.40
C PHE A 76 22.58 -10.80 -18.27
N LEU A 77 23.10 -9.76 -17.62
CA LEU A 77 22.38 -8.49 -17.48
C LEU A 77 22.17 -7.81 -18.83
N ASP A 78 23.15 -7.86 -19.73
CA ASP A 78 23.07 -7.26 -21.06
C ASP A 78 22.02 -7.98 -21.93
N VAL A 79 21.94 -9.31 -21.83
CA VAL A 79 20.86 -10.08 -22.47
C VAL A 79 19.49 -9.68 -21.90
N MET A 80 19.36 -9.54 -20.57
CA MET A 80 18.10 -9.14 -19.93
C MET A 80 17.71 -7.70 -20.29
N HIS A 81 18.67 -6.80 -20.48
CA HIS A 81 18.41 -5.40 -20.82
C HIS A 81 17.72 -5.21 -22.18
N LYS A 82 17.86 -6.16 -23.10
CA LYS A 82 17.17 -6.11 -24.40
C LYS A 82 15.65 -6.14 -24.28
N THR A 83 15.12 -6.69 -23.17
CA THR A 83 13.67 -6.90 -22.99
C THR A 83 13.11 -6.34 -21.68
N LEU A 84 13.94 -6.03 -20.69
CA LEU A 84 13.52 -5.64 -19.36
C LEU A 84 14.03 -4.25 -18.97
N CYS A 85 13.25 -3.54 -18.17
CA CYS A 85 13.65 -2.23 -17.63
C CYS A 85 14.67 -2.38 -16.47
N GLY A 86 15.50 -1.34 -16.26
CA GLY A 86 16.59 -1.34 -15.30
C GLY A 86 16.18 -1.71 -13.85
N ASN A 87 15.01 -1.30 -13.37
CA ASN A 87 14.51 -1.68 -12.05
C ASN A 87 14.22 -3.20 -11.94
N THR A 88 13.69 -3.80 -12.99
CA THR A 88 13.45 -5.25 -13.02
C THR A 88 14.78 -6.00 -13.04
N ILE A 89 15.75 -5.52 -13.80
CA ILE A 89 17.10 -6.10 -13.88
C ILE A 89 17.78 -6.07 -12.51
N LYS A 90 17.75 -4.94 -11.79
CA LYS A 90 18.30 -4.85 -10.42
C LYS A 90 17.65 -5.87 -9.47
N THR A 91 16.33 -6.03 -9.57
CA THR A 91 15.60 -7.03 -8.75
C THR A 91 16.00 -8.45 -9.14
N TYR A 92 16.14 -8.74 -10.42
CA TYR A 92 16.56 -10.04 -10.91
C TYR A 92 18.00 -10.37 -10.50
N PHE A 93 18.90 -9.40 -10.61
CA PHE A 93 20.27 -9.56 -10.15
C PHE A 93 20.36 -9.89 -8.65
N ALA A 94 19.61 -9.19 -7.82
CA ALA A 94 19.55 -9.48 -6.38
C ALA A 94 19.04 -10.91 -6.09
N ASN A 95 18.05 -11.38 -6.82
CA ASN A 95 17.55 -12.75 -6.69
C ASN A 95 18.55 -13.79 -7.24
N LEU A 96 19.25 -13.47 -8.36
CA LEU A 96 20.30 -14.33 -8.91
C LEU A 96 21.46 -14.49 -7.92
N ARG A 97 21.88 -13.42 -7.26
CA ARG A 97 22.89 -13.52 -6.19
C ARG A 97 22.48 -14.49 -5.08
N GLY A 98 21.21 -14.47 -4.68
CA GLY A 98 20.67 -15.44 -3.71
C GLY A 98 20.70 -16.89 -4.23
N TYR A 99 20.46 -17.09 -5.51
CA TYR A 99 20.55 -18.38 -6.17
C TYR A 99 22.01 -18.89 -6.22
N LEU A 100 22.94 -18.08 -6.68
CA LEU A 100 24.37 -18.41 -6.72
C LEU A 100 24.93 -18.69 -5.32
N TYR A 101 24.51 -17.91 -4.32
CA TYR A 101 24.89 -18.12 -2.92
C TYR A 101 24.45 -19.51 -2.40
N HIS A 102 23.32 -20.03 -2.85
CA HIS A 102 22.89 -21.38 -2.49
C HIS A 102 23.94 -22.43 -2.88
N PHE A 103 24.60 -22.29 -4.02
CA PHE A 103 25.67 -23.19 -4.46
C PHE A 103 27.00 -22.93 -3.73
N GLY A 104 27.18 -21.77 -3.12
CA GLY A 104 28.42 -21.34 -2.48
C GLY A 104 29.22 -20.33 -3.32
N VAL A 105 28.72 -19.99 -4.51
CA VAL A 105 29.26 -18.92 -5.35
C VAL A 105 28.85 -17.57 -4.72
N ARG A 106 29.83 -16.86 -4.18
CA ARG A 106 29.61 -15.59 -3.47
C ARG A 106 30.03 -14.42 -4.35
N THR A 107 29.22 -13.36 -4.32
CA THR A 107 29.54 -12.10 -4.96
C THR A 107 29.84 -11.08 -3.86
N ASP A 108 30.96 -10.39 -3.96
CA ASP A 108 31.29 -9.27 -3.09
C ASP A 108 30.50 -8.01 -3.48
N GLN A 109 30.21 -7.12 -2.52
CA GLN A 109 29.45 -5.91 -2.78
C GLN A 109 30.29 -4.84 -3.48
N GLN A 110 31.57 -4.80 -3.19
CA GLN A 110 32.50 -3.85 -3.80
C GLN A 110 32.80 -4.21 -5.23
N ASP A 111 33.04 -5.52 -5.51
CA ASP A 111 33.20 -6.05 -6.87
C ASP A 111 31.97 -5.78 -7.73
N VAL A 112 30.76 -6.04 -7.20
CA VAL A 112 29.51 -5.72 -7.90
C VAL A 112 29.46 -4.24 -8.27
N LYS A 113 29.90 -3.35 -7.38
CA LYS A 113 29.90 -1.91 -7.62
C LYS A 113 30.91 -1.49 -8.69
N MET A 114 32.06 -2.16 -8.73
CA MET A 114 33.17 -1.81 -9.62
C MET A 114 33.07 -2.52 -10.99
N LEU A 115 32.61 -3.77 -11.02
CA LEU A 115 32.68 -4.63 -12.20
C LEU A 115 31.34 -4.76 -12.93
N ILE A 116 30.20 -4.52 -12.25
CA ILE A 116 28.87 -4.64 -12.86
C ILE A 116 28.31 -3.27 -13.24
N ARG A 117 27.88 -3.15 -14.48
CA ARG A 117 27.22 -1.95 -15.02
C ARG A 117 25.73 -2.19 -15.15
N PHE A 118 24.95 -1.56 -14.28
CA PHE A 118 23.49 -1.61 -14.37
C PHE A 118 22.98 -0.59 -15.37
N PRO A 119 21.91 -0.93 -16.11
CA PRO A 119 21.21 0.04 -16.95
C PRO A 119 20.74 1.25 -16.14
N LYS A 120 20.80 2.43 -16.73
CA LYS A 120 20.25 3.64 -16.12
C LYS A 120 18.75 3.45 -15.87
N VAL A 121 18.31 3.82 -14.68
CA VAL A 121 16.89 3.87 -14.34
C VAL A 121 16.42 5.29 -14.53
N LEU A 122 15.52 5.49 -15.48
CA LEU A 122 14.86 6.78 -15.66
C LEU A 122 13.70 6.86 -14.67
N PHE A 123 13.67 7.93 -13.87
CA PHE A 123 12.58 8.24 -12.97
C PHE A 123 11.71 9.31 -13.61
N GLU A 124 10.58 8.91 -14.14
CA GLU A 124 9.56 9.83 -14.60
C GLU A 124 8.72 10.30 -13.40
N GLU A 125 8.36 11.58 -13.40
CA GLU A 125 7.46 12.13 -12.40
C GLU A 125 6.12 11.41 -12.43
N LYS A 126 5.61 11.09 -11.24
CA LYS A 126 4.33 10.36 -11.13
C LYS A 126 3.19 11.30 -11.44
N TYR A 127 2.32 10.87 -12.37
CA TYR A 127 1.15 11.63 -12.79
C TYR A 127 0.21 11.87 -11.58
N PRO A 128 -0.12 13.14 -11.29
CA PRO A 128 -1.06 13.49 -10.24
C PRO A 128 -2.49 13.29 -10.75
N LEU A 129 -3.22 12.34 -10.16
CA LEU A 129 -4.64 12.12 -10.47
C LEU A 129 -5.48 13.28 -9.92
N SER A 130 -6.22 13.99 -10.78
CA SER A 130 -7.14 15.03 -10.36
C SER A 130 -8.50 14.46 -9.92
N ILE A 131 -9.28 15.27 -9.19
CA ILE A 131 -10.62 14.86 -8.74
C ILE A 131 -11.59 14.74 -9.94
N GLU A 132 -11.44 15.55 -10.97
CA GLU A 132 -12.24 15.50 -12.18
C GLU A 132 -11.97 14.23 -12.99
N GLU A 133 -10.71 13.81 -13.07
CA GLU A 133 -10.33 12.53 -13.71
C GLU A 133 -10.83 11.35 -12.90
N LEU A 134 -10.69 11.41 -11.56
CA LEU A 134 -11.22 10.37 -10.67
C LEU A 134 -12.74 10.25 -10.84
N ARG A 135 -13.46 11.38 -10.93
CA ARG A 135 -14.92 11.40 -11.18
C ARG A 135 -15.27 10.70 -12.49
N LYS A 136 -14.60 11.01 -13.60
CA LYS A 136 -14.82 10.33 -14.88
C LYS A 136 -14.62 8.82 -14.80
N ILE A 137 -13.59 8.37 -14.05
CA ILE A 137 -13.33 6.96 -13.84
C ILE A 137 -14.45 6.31 -13.03
N VAL A 138 -14.87 6.94 -11.95
CA VAL A 138 -15.92 6.42 -11.05
C VAL A 138 -17.26 6.38 -11.79
N ASP A 139 -17.63 7.44 -12.52
CA ASP A 139 -18.87 7.53 -13.29
C ASP A 139 -19.00 6.45 -14.35
N TYR A 140 -17.89 6.06 -14.99
CA TYR A 140 -17.89 4.95 -15.95
C TYR A 140 -18.40 3.64 -15.33
N TYR A 141 -18.20 3.45 -14.02
CA TYR A 141 -18.59 2.21 -13.32
C TYR A 141 -19.91 2.28 -12.57
N THR A 142 -20.73 3.33 -12.73
CA THR A 142 -22.02 3.45 -12.03
C THR A 142 -22.97 2.27 -12.26
N ARG A 143 -22.91 1.63 -13.44
CA ARG A 143 -23.66 0.43 -13.78
C ARG A 143 -23.09 -0.88 -13.18
N TYR A 144 -21.94 -0.82 -12.54
CA TYR A 144 -21.24 -1.97 -11.96
C TYR A 144 -20.98 -1.71 -10.46
N PRO A 145 -21.99 -1.87 -9.59
CA PRO A 145 -21.97 -1.36 -8.21
C PRO A 145 -20.77 -1.83 -7.42
N LYS A 146 -20.35 -3.10 -7.54
CA LYS A 146 -19.16 -3.62 -6.82
C LYS A 146 -17.85 -2.95 -7.25
N ARG A 147 -17.70 -2.67 -8.55
CA ARG A 147 -16.49 -1.96 -9.05
C ARG A 147 -16.53 -0.48 -8.70
N HIS A 148 -17.70 0.13 -8.81
CA HIS A 148 -17.95 1.51 -8.38
C HIS A 148 -17.56 1.69 -6.91
N ALA A 149 -18.10 0.85 -6.03
CA ALA A 149 -17.76 0.85 -4.61
C ALA A 149 -16.27 0.58 -4.36
N ALA A 150 -15.63 -0.34 -5.11
CA ALA A 150 -14.20 -0.63 -4.96
C ALA A 150 -13.31 0.57 -5.27
N LEU A 151 -13.64 1.36 -6.30
CA LEU A 151 -12.89 2.58 -6.65
C LEU A 151 -13.07 3.66 -5.60
N LEU A 152 -14.31 3.88 -5.14
CA LEU A 152 -14.61 4.81 -4.05
C LEU A 152 -13.92 4.38 -2.74
N ALA A 153 -13.98 3.09 -2.40
CA ALA A 153 -13.28 2.56 -1.23
C ALA A 153 -11.77 2.80 -1.30
N GLN A 154 -11.15 2.57 -2.46
CA GLN A 154 -9.71 2.73 -2.64
C GLN A 154 -9.28 4.20 -2.57
N SER A 155 -10.01 5.08 -3.26
CA SER A 155 -9.69 6.52 -3.31
C SER A 155 -9.98 7.24 -2.00
N SER A 156 -10.91 6.74 -1.17
CA SER A 156 -11.28 7.36 0.11
C SER A 156 -10.58 6.78 1.33
N SER A 157 -9.98 5.57 1.24
CA SER A 157 -9.31 4.93 2.37
C SER A 157 -7.80 4.79 2.20
N GLY A 158 -7.29 4.98 0.99
CA GLY A 158 -5.89 4.76 0.67
C GLY A 158 -5.44 3.29 0.74
N MET A 159 -6.36 2.33 0.77
CA MET A 159 -6.04 0.89 0.72
C MET A 159 -5.33 0.49 -0.57
N ARG A 160 -4.55 -0.60 -0.52
CA ARG A 160 -4.08 -1.25 -1.74
C ARG A 160 -5.23 -1.97 -2.41
N ILE A 161 -5.24 -2.03 -3.75
CA ILE A 161 -6.33 -2.72 -4.48
C ILE A 161 -6.52 -4.18 -4.02
N GLY A 162 -5.45 -4.88 -3.69
CA GLY A 162 -5.55 -6.24 -3.15
C GLY A 162 -6.16 -6.30 -1.75
N GLU A 163 -6.00 -5.26 -0.93
CA GLU A 163 -6.66 -5.13 0.37
C GLU A 163 -8.16 -4.90 0.17
N VAL A 164 -8.55 -3.98 -0.72
CA VAL A 164 -9.96 -3.70 -1.05
C VAL A 164 -10.68 -4.96 -1.54
N LEU A 165 -10.08 -5.66 -2.51
CA LEU A 165 -10.71 -6.83 -3.13
C LEU A 165 -10.84 -8.04 -2.20
N ASN A 166 -10.14 -8.05 -1.06
CA ASN A 166 -10.23 -9.13 -0.07
C ASN A 166 -11.17 -8.84 1.10
N ILE A 167 -11.85 -7.70 1.11
CA ILE A 167 -12.79 -7.35 2.17
C ILE A 167 -14.05 -8.22 2.06
N LYS A 168 -14.37 -8.93 3.14
CA LYS A 168 -15.62 -9.63 3.32
C LYS A 168 -16.67 -8.73 3.96
N LYS A 169 -17.96 -9.08 3.83
CA LYS A 169 -19.02 -8.37 4.54
C LYS A 169 -18.79 -8.36 6.06
N SER A 170 -18.35 -9.48 6.62
CA SER A 170 -18.02 -9.62 8.04
C SER A 170 -16.83 -8.76 8.52
N ASP A 171 -16.01 -8.22 7.62
CA ASP A 171 -14.91 -7.32 7.98
C ASP A 171 -15.36 -5.85 8.09
N LEU A 172 -16.60 -5.53 7.66
CA LEU A 172 -17.17 -4.18 7.71
C LEU A 172 -17.75 -3.90 9.10
N ILE A 173 -17.33 -2.80 9.70
CA ILE A 173 -17.86 -2.30 10.96
C ILE A 173 -18.69 -1.06 10.66
N PHE A 174 -19.98 -1.12 11.00
CA PHE A 174 -20.94 -0.04 10.77
C PHE A 174 -20.85 0.98 11.90
N GLY A 175 -20.89 2.25 11.57
CA GLY A 175 -20.83 3.40 12.48
C GLY A 175 -21.05 4.69 11.71
N ASP A 176 -20.63 5.85 12.27
CA ASP A 176 -20.71 7.15 11.61
C ASP A 176 -20.07 7.13 10.22
N ARG A 177 -19.00 6.37 10.10
CA ARG A 177 -18.46 5.90 8.82
C ARG A 177 -18.17 4.41 8.93
N MET A 178 -18.43 3.68 7.85
CA MET A 178 -18.01 2.29 7.75
C MET A 178 -16.50 2.21 7.90
N SER A 179 -16.03 1.30 8.76
CA SER A 179 -14.62 1.06 8.94
C SER A 179 -14.26 -0.40 8.66
N VAL A 180 -13.00 -0.63 8.35
CA VAL A 180 -12.44 -1.96 8.09
C VAL A 180 -11.11 -2.09 8.83
N TYR A 181 -10.96 -3.17 9.59
CA TYR A 181 -9.66 -3.51 10.16
C TYR A 181 -8.86 -4.37 9.18
N ILE A 182 -7.82 -3.80 8.60
CA ILE A 182 -6.88 -4.53 7.74
C ILE A 182 -5.94 -5.35 8.62
N LYS A 183 -6.09 -6.67 8.57
CA LYS A 183 -5.27 -7.61 9.37
C LYS A 183 -3.79 -7.54 8.95
N ALA A 184 -2.87 -7.68 9.90
CA ALA A 184 -1.43 -7.69 9.64
C ALA A 184 -1.04 -8.78 8.61
N SER A 185 -1.63 -9.97 8.72
CA SER A 185 -1.41 -11.09 7.79
C SER A 185 -1.84 -10.82 6.35
N GLY A 186 -2.81 -9.91 6.14
CA GLY A 186 -3.30 -9.50 4.82
C GLY A 186 -2.56 -8.28 4.25
N SER A 187 -1.68 -7.64 5.03
CA SER A 187 -0.96 -6.45 4.62
C SER A 187 0.47 -6.77 4.18
N LYS A 188 0.94 -6.11 3.11
CA LYS A 188 2.31 -6.31 2.58
C LYS A 188 3.41 -6.04 3.63
N ASN A 189 3.14 -5.18 4.59
CA ASN A 189 4.11 -4.75 5.61
C ASN A 189 3.87 -5.42 6.97
N ASN A 190 3.01 -6.44 7.04
CA ASN A 190 2.63 -7.15 8.27
C ASN A 190 2.18 -6.23 9.41
N LYS A 191 1.51 -5.11 9.08
CA LYS A 191 0.96 -4.15 10.04
C LYS A 191 -0.54 -4.06 9.88
N GLY A 192 -1.28 -4.32 10.96
CA GLY A 192 -2.71 -4.09 11.02
C GLY A 192 -3.02 -2.61 11.16
N ARG A 193 -4.19 -2.19 10.63
CA ARG A 193 -4.69 -0.82 10.76
C ARG A 193 -6.18 -0.75 10.51
N THR A 194 -6.85 0.18 11.15
CA THR A 194 -8.23 0.58 10.82
C THR A 194 -8.22 1.64 9.73
N VAL A 195 -9.09 1.51 8.76
CA VAL A 195 -9.36 2.48 7.67
C VAL A 195 -10.86 2.76 7.59
N PHE A 196 -11.23 3.91 7.03
CA PHE A 196 -12.62 4.33 6.89
C PHE A 196 -13.02 4.42 5.42
N LEU A 197 -14.29 4.18 5.14
CA LEU A 197 -14.91 4.31 3.82
C LEU A 197 -15.74 5.59 3.79
N SER A 198 -15.67 6.34 2.69
CA SER A 198 -16.44 7.57 2.53
C SER A 198 -17.94 7.31 2.48
N LYS A 199 -18.73 8.36 2.80
CA LYS A 199 -20.19 8.35 2.67
C LYS A 199 -20.64 7.96 1.26
N GLU A 200 -19.93 8.41 0.22
CA GLU A 200 -20.18 8.00 -1.17
C GLU A 200 -20.02 6.49 -1.36
N CYS A 201 -18.96 5.91 -0.80
CA CYS A 201 -18.74 4.45 -0.84
C CYS A 201 -19.83 3.70 -0.08
N GLN A 202 -20.21 4.16 1.12
CA GLN A 202 -21.28 3.58 1.93
C GLN A 202 -22.60 3.57 1.16
N THR A 203 -22.99 4.70 0.56
CA THR A 203 -24.24 4.81 -0.22
C THR A 203 -24.28 3.83 -1.41
N VAL A 204 -23.13 3.55 -2.02
CA VAL A 204 -23.07 2.53 -3.09
C VAL A 204 -23.14 1.11 -2.53
N LEU A 205 -22.47 0.84 -1.37
CA LEU A 205 -22.49 -0.45 -0.70
C LEU A 205 -23.93 -0.81 -0.21
N GLU A 206 -24.63 0.11 0.37
CA GLU A 206 -26.00 -0.07 0.88
C GLU A 206 -26.97 -0.59 -0.18
N LYS A 207 -26.75 -0.31 -1.45
CA LYS A 207 -27.59 -0.81 -2.55
C LYS A 207 -27.54 -2.33 -2.76
N TYR A 208 -26.49 -3.00 -2.25
CA TYR A 208 -26.30 -4.43 -2.49
C TYR A 208 -25.75 -5.24 -1.32
N ILE A 209 -25.31 -4.58 -0.24
CA ILE A 209 -24.63 -5.29 0.87
C ILE A 209 -25.55 -6.29 1.58
N ASP A 210 -26.85 -6.03 1.64
CA ASP A 210 -27.82 -6.91 2.29
C ASP A 210 -28.01 -8.22 1.53
N TYR A 211 -27.74 -8.24 0.23
CA TYR A 211 -27.76 -9.44 -0.60
C TYR A 211 -26.45 -10.27 -0.54
N CYS A 212 -25.46 -9.80 0.22
CA CYS A 212 -24.21 -10.49 0.43
C CYS A 212 -24.24 -11.31 1.71
N SER A 213 -23.75 -12.55 1.68
CA SER A 213 -23.48 -13.32 2.90
C SER A 213 -22.23 -12.79 3.59
N ASP A 214 -22.05 -13.08 4.88
CA ASP A 214 -20.93 -12.57 5.69
C ASP A 214 -19.56 -12.93 5.12
N ASP A 215 -19.43 -14.10 4.50
CA ASP A 215 -18.19 -14.54 3.84
C ASP A 215 -18.00 -13.99 2.42
N SER A 216 -18.99 -13.27 1.86
CA SER A 216 -18.90 -12.73 0.50
C SER A 216 -17.87 -11.62 0.42
N LEU A 217 -17.05 -11.66 -0.65
CA LEU A 217 -16.15 -10.56 -1.01
C LEU A 217 -16.96 -9.41 -1.61
N VAL A 218 -17.08 -8.31 -0.87
CA VAL A 218 -18.02 -7.24 -1.20
C VAL A 218 -17.66 -6.43 -2.44
N PHE A 219 -16.38 -6.34 -2.77
CA PHE A 219 -15.86 -5.55 -3.89
C PHE A 219 -15.51 -6.36 -5.14
N GLN A 220 -15.57 -7.69 -5.09
CA GLN A 220 -15.34 -8.52 -6.27
C GLN A 220 -16.63 -8.77 -7.05
N SER A 221 -16.55 -8.70 -8.38
CA SER A 221 -17.63 -9.05 -9.28
C SER A 221 -17.48 -10.50 -9.75
N GLY A 222 -18.59 -11.25 -9.82
CA GLY A 222 -18.60 -12.66 -10.24
C GLY A 222 -18.13 -13.61 -9.14
N ASN A 223 -17.65 -14.79 -9.54
CA ASN A 223 -17.15 -15.79 -8.60
C ASN A 223 -15.89 -15.30 -7.87
N PRO A 224 -15.70 -15.65 -6.59
CA PRO A 224 -14.48 -15.33 -5.85
C PRO A 224 -13.25 -15.83 -6.60
N GLN A 225 -12.28 -14.94 -6.76
CA GLN A 225 -11.01 -15.23 -7.44
C GLN A 225 -9.87 -15.18 -6.42
N ASP A 226 -8.79 -15.90 -6.72
CA ASP A 226 -7.57 -15.68 -5.95
C ASP A 226 -7.11 -14.20 -6.07
N GLN A 227 -6.45 -13.69 -5.04
CA GLN A 227 -6.09 -12.28 -4.94
C GLN A 227 -5.28 -11.77 -6.15
N LYS A 228 -4.38 -12.60 -6.69
CA LYS A 228 -3.53 -12.20 -7.82
C LYS A 228 -4.36 -12.00 -9.09
N THR A 229 -5.26 -12.92 -9.36
CA THR A 229 -6.19 -12.86 -10.51
C THR A 229 -7.14 -11.67 -10.35
N ALA A 230 -7.72 -11.47 -9.17
CA ALA A 230 -8.61 -10.34 -8.89
C ALA A 230 -7.90 -8.98 -9.11
N VAL A 231 -6.67 -8.80 -8.61
CA VAL A 231 -5.86 -7.60 -8.81
C VAL A 231 -5.50 -7.38 -10.27
N SER A 232 -5.13 -8.45 -10.98
CA SER A 232 -4.82 -8.39 -12.42
C SER A 232 -6.05 -7.95 -13.23
N ASN A 233 -7.21 -8.53 -12.93
CA ASN A 233 -8.48 -8.18 -13.58
C ASN A 233 -8.90 -6.74 -13.26
N ALA A 234 -8.75 -6.28 -12.03
CA ALA A 234 -9.02 -4.89 -11.66
C ALA A 234 -8.14 -3.91 -12.44
N SER A 235 -6.84 -4.20 -12.55
CA SER A 235 -5.91 -3.38 -13.33
C SER A 235 -6.26 -3.37 -14.81
N ARG A 236 -6.54 -4.55 -15.40
CA ARG A 236 -6.94 -4.67 -16.81
C ARG A 236 -8.23 -3.91 -17.11
N THR A 237 -9.24 -4.04 -16.27
CA THR A 237 -10.53 -3.36 -16.49
C THR A 237 -10.40 -1.85 -16.31
N LEU A 238 -9.55 -1.38 -15.37
CA LEU A 238 -9.24 0.03 -15.25
C LEU A 238 -8.57 0.57 -16.53
N ASN A 239 -7.58 -0.13 -17.06
CA ASN A 239 -6.92 0.28 -18.32
C ASN A 239 -7.91 0.40 -19.47
N LEU A 240 -8.83 -0.59 -19.63
CA LEU A 240 -9.89 -0.54 -20.65
C LEU A 240 -10.86 0.64 -20.42
N CYS A 241 -11.16 0.99 -19.18
CA CYS A 241 -11.93 2.18 -18.86
C CYS A 241 -11.19 3.45 -19.29
N LEU A 242 -9.92 3.59 -18.90
CA LEU A 242 -9.09 4.74 -19.22
C LEU A 242 -9.00 5.00 -20.73
N ASP A 243 -8.82 3.94 -21.52
CA ASP A 243 -8.80 4.03 -22.98
C ASP A 243 -10.15 4.54 -23.53
N LYS A 244 -11.28 4.05 -22.97
CA LYS A 244 -12.63 4.44 -23.41
C LYS A 244 -13.02 5.88 -23.05
N ILE A 245 -12.53 6.39 -21.90
CA ILE A 245 -12.88 7.76 -21.44
C ILE A 245 -11.83 8.81 -21.82
N GLY A 246 -10.83 8.44 -22.64
CA GLY A 246 -9.80 9.36 -23.14
C GLY A 246 -8.70 9.69 -22.10
N LEU A 247 -8.55 8.89 -21.06
CA LEU A 247 -7.50 9.02 -20.03
C LEU A 247 -6.40 7.96 -20.15
N GLY A 248 -6.30 7.25 -21.28
CA GLY A 248 -5.35 6.18 -21.55
C GLY A 248 -3.91 6.59 -21.75
N MET A 249 -3.48 7.74 -21.22
CA MET A 249 -2.11 8.25 -21.33
C MET A 249 -1.09 7.27 -20.77
N LYS A 250 0.04 7.12 -21.49
CA LYS A 250 1.14 6.24 -21.10
C LYS A 250 2.45 7.00 -20.95
N TYR A 251 3.32 6.48 -20.11
CA TYR A 251 4.72 6.85 -20.05
C TYR A 251 5.50 6.23 -21.22
N ASP A 252 6.73 6.68 -21.46
CA ASP A 252 7.59 6.18 -22.55
C ASP A 252 7.83 4.65 -22.44
N ASN A 253 7.81 4.11 -21.24
CA ASN A 253 7.92 2.67 -20.99
C ASN A 253 6.62 1.87 -21.24
N GLY A 254 5.59 2.48 -21.82
CA GLY A 254 4.29 1.87 -22.16
C GLY A 254 3.33 1.68 -20.99
N ARG A 255 3.68 2.05 -19.75
CA ARG A 255 2.81 1.93 -18.59
C ARG A 255 1.81 3.08 -18.55
N TYR A 256 0.56 2.79 -18.18
CA TYR A 256 -0.46 3.81 -17.97
C TYR A 256 -0.02 4.80 -16.87
N LYS A 257 -0.22 6.09 -17.12
CA LYS A 257 0.04 7.17 -16.13
C LYS A 257 -0.92 7.04 -14.94
N ILE A 258 -2.18 6.71 -15.21
CA ILE A 258 -3.19 6.40 -14.21
C ILE A 258 -3.31 4.89 -14.08
N ASN A 259 -3.28 4.38 -12.85
CA ASN A 259 -3.40 2.96 -12.52
C ASN A 259 -4.04 2.78 -11.13
N THR A 260 -4.27 1.55 -10.69
CA THR A 260 -4.88 1.29 -9.37
C THR A 260 -4.09 1.91 -8.21
N HIS A 261 -2.78 2.10 -8.33
CA HIS A 261 -1.99 2.76 -7.29
C HIS A 261 -2.20 4.29 -7.27
N SER A 262 -2.62 4.89 -8.39
CA SER A 262 -2.90 6.33 -8.48
C SER A 262 -4.06 6.75 -7.57
N LEU A 263 -5.07 5.87 -7.37
CA LEU A 263 -6.19 6.14 -6.46
C LEU A 263 -5.70 6.21 -5.00
N ARG A 264 -4.81 5.30 -4.62
CA ARG A 264 -4.19 5.33 -3.30
C ARG A 264 -3.27 6.53 -3.12
N ALA A 265 -2.54 6.92 -4.17
CA ALA A 265 -1.70 8.11 -4.16
C ALA A 265 -2.54 9.40 -4.05
N PHE A 266 -3.73 9.43 -4.66
CA PHE A 266 -4.70 10.52 -4.48
C PHE A 266 -5.06 10.69 -3.00
N PHE A 267 -5.53 9.62 -2.33
CA PHE A 267 -5.79 9.66 -0.90
C PHE A 267 -4.60 10.17 -0.09
N PHE A 268 -3.42 9.57 -0.35
CA PHE A 268 -2.20 9.93 0.38
C PHE A 268 -1.88 11.42 0.25
N THR A 269 -1.98 11.96 -0.95
CA THR A 269 -1.71 13.38 -1.24
C THR A 269 -2.69 14.30 -0.48
N GLN A 270 -3.99 13.98 -0.49
CA GLN A 270 -4.98 14.78 0.24
C GLN A 270 -4.77 14.67 1.76
N ALA A 271 -4.47 13.47 2.25
CA ALA A 271 -4.20 13.24 3.67
C ALA A 271 -2.94 13.99 4.15
N VAL A 272 -1.87 14.03 3.34
CA VAL A 272 -0.66 14.81 3.65
C VAL A 272 -0.98 16.31 3.71
N ARG A 273 -1.72 16.82 2.73
CA ARG A 273 -2.09 18.24 2.68
C ARG A 273 -2.94 18.67 3.86
N LYS A 274 -3.81 17.78 4.35
CA LYS A 274 -4.75 18.09 5.45
C LYS A 274 -4.13 17.90 6.82
N HIS A 275 -3.45 16.77 7.05
CA HIS A 275 -3.03 16.30 8.36
C HIS A 275 -1.54 15.94 8.46
N GLY A 276 -0.79 16.11 7.38
CA GLY A 276 0.64 15.80 7.34
C GLY A 276 0.95 14.31 7.09
N GLU A 277 2.25 14.04 6.94
CA GLU A 277 2.76 12.72 6.51
C GLU A 277 2.47 11.60 7.52
N ASN A 278 2.54 11.88 8.83
CA ASN A 278 2.33 10.85 9.85
C ASN A 278 0.93 10.22 9.74
N TYR A 279 -0.10 11.05 9.62
CA TYR A 279 -1.47 10.57 9.41
C TYR A 279 -1.60 9.77 8.10
N ALA A 280 -1.11 10.32 7.00
CA ALA A 280 -1.17 9.68 5.68
C ALA A 280 -0.46 8.32 5.68
N HIS A 281 0.73 8.21 6.29
CA HIS A 281 1.47 6.95 6.43
C HIS A 281 0.72 5.94 7.29
N ARG A 282 0.10 6.38 8.39
CA ARG A 282 -0.69 5.55 9.29
C ARG A 282 -1.88 4.93 8.55
N MET A 283 -2.68 5.76 7.89
CA MET A 283 -3.86 5.32 7.15
C MET A 283 -3.50 4.39 5.99
N THR A 284 -2.42 4.66 5.29
CA THR A 284 -1.97 3.83 4.17
C THR A 284 -1.11 2.62 4.57
N GLY A 285 -0.65 2.53 5.81
CA GLY A 285 0.21 1.42 6.29
C GLY A 285 1.60 1.45 5.66
N HIS A 286 2.16 2.63 5.42
CA HIS A 286 3.57 2.80 5.14
C HIS A 286 4.37 2.79 6.44
N SER A 287 5.65 2.39 6.37
CA SER A 287 6.56 2.47 7.51
C SER A 287 7.18 3.88 7.53
N GLY A 288 6.87 4.66 8.57
CA GLY A 288 7.56 5.92 8.87
C GLY A 288 8.44 5.76 10.12
N TYR A 289 9.53 6.53 10.22
CA TYR A 289 10.46 6.47 11.37
C TYR A 289 9.76 6.76 12.70
N LEU A 290 8.85 7.74 12.72
CA LEU A 290 8.15 8.20 13.94
C LEU A 290 6.89 7.37 14.28
N MET A 291 6.43 6.49 13.40
CA MET A 291 5.14 5.79 13.58
C MET A 291 5.11 4.81 14.77
N GLN A 292 6.25 4.40 15.28
CA GLN A 292 6.30 3.54 16.47
C GLN A 292 5.99 4.30 17.77
N TYR A 293 6.15 5.62 17.77
CA TYR A 293 5.91 6.49 18.92
C TYR A 293 4.55 7.19 18.87
N ASP A 294 3.98 7.38 17.69
CA ASP A 294 2.67 7.99 17.49
C ASP A 294 1.57 6.94 17.70
N ARG A 295 0.83 7.03 18.82
CA ARG A 295 -0.24 6.11 19.24
C ARG A 295 -1.60 6.77 19.15
N MET A 296 -2.08 6.95 17.93
CA MET A 296 -3.41 7.49 17.67
C MET A 296 -4.46 6.37 17.82
N ASN A 297 -5.51 6.59 18.59
CA ASN A 297 -6.64 5.68 18.72
C ASN A 297 -7.58 5.77 17.50
N ASP A 298 -8.57 4.88 17.41
CA ASP A 298 -9.46 4.83 16.25
C ASP A 298 -10.46 5.98 16.21
N GLU A 299 -10.84 6.54 17.36
CA GLU A 299 -11.69 7.74 17.45
C GLU A 299 -10.98 8.99 16.92
N GLU A 300 -9.72 9.20 17.30
CA GLU A 300 -8.90 10.29 16.77
C GLU A 300 -8.70 10.16 15.25
N LYS A 301 -8.45 8.93 14.77
CA LYS A 301 -8.34 8.68 13.32
C LYS A 301 -9.65 8.99 12.60
N LEU A 302 -10.80 8.60 13.17
CA LEU A 302 -12.10 8.88 12.60
C LEU A 302 -12.36 10.38 12.53
N LYS A 303 -12.08 11.10 13.61
CA LYS A 303 -12.23 12.57 13.65
C LYS A 303 -11.42 13.23 12.53
N MET A 304 -10.14 12.88 12.40
CA MET A 304 -9.28 13.40 11.33
C MET A 304 -9.77 12.98 9.95
N TYR A 305 -10.32 11.75 9.84
CA TYR A 305 -10.90 11.28 8.58
C TYR A 305 -12.12 12.11 8.16
N LEU A 306 -13.01 12.42 9.08
CA LEU A 306 -14.19 13.27 8.82
C LEU A 306 -13.80 14.69 8.37
N GLU A 307 -12.68 15.21 8.88
CA GLU A 307 -12.13 16.49 8.41
C GLU A 307 -11.53 16.40 7.01
N LEU A 308 -10.99 15.24 6.63
CA LEU A 308 -10.38 14.99 5.34
C LEU A 308 -11.41 14.61 4.25
N GLU A 309 -12.50 13.97 4.63
CA GLU A 309 -13.47 13.36 3.71
C GLU A 309 -14.02 14.31 2.64
N PRO A 310 -14.32 15.61 2.92
CA PRO A 310 -14.73 16.55 1.88
C PRO A 310 -13.72 16.73 0.76
N ASP A 311 -12.41 16.59 1.05
CA ASP A 311 -11.34 16.70 0.06
C ASP A 311 -11.15 15.40 -0.75
N LEU A 312 -11.75 14.30 -0.29
CA LEU A 312 -11.78 13.00 -0.97
C LEU A 312 -13.05 12.79 -1.80
N SER A 313 -14.09 13.63 -1.57
CA SER A 313 -15.40 13.48 -2.22
C SER A 313 -15.33 13.69 -3.72
N VAL A 314 -15.81 12.70 -4.45
CA VAL A 314 -15.85 12.70 -5.92
C VAL A 314 -16.95 13.63 -6.45
N TYR A 315 -18.08 13.70 -5.74
CA TYR A 315 -19.25 14.49 -6.14
C TYR A 315 -19.36 15.80 -5.36
N ALA A 316 -19.61 16.88 -6.08
CA ALA A 316 -19.69 18.22 -5.47
C ALA A 316 -20.85 18.37 -4.46
N THR A 317 -21.97 17.71 -4.70
CA THR A 317 -23.13 17.67 -3.78
C THR A 317 -22.75 17.03 -2.46
N THR A 318 -22.13 15.84 -2.50
CA THR A 318 -21.67 15.16 -1.30
C THR A 318 -20.64 16.00 -0.53
N LYS A 319 -19.74 16.68 -1.24
CA LYS A 319 -18.78 17.59 -0.62
C LYS A 319 -19.47 18.73 0.13
N ALA A 320 -20.45 19.36 -0.48
CA ALA A 320 -21.23 20.43 0.17
C ALA A 320 -21.99 19.94 1.41
N ASP A 321 -22.63 18.76 1.31
CA ASP A 321 -23.34 18.15 2.43
C ASP A 321 -22.39 17.83 3.60
N LEU A 322 -21.20 17.29 3.31
CA LEU A 322 -20.19 16.99 4.32
C LEU A 322 -19.61 18.26 4.98
N GLU A 323 -19.40 19.32 4.22
CA GLU A 323 -18.97 20.60 4.78
C GLU A 323 -20.05 21.20 5.69
N ILE A 324 -21.32 21.12 5.32
CA ILE A 324 -22.43 21.54 6.18
C ILE A 324 -22.49 20.70 7.47
N GLU A 325 -22.36 19.37 7.36
CA GLU A 325 -22.32 18.47 8.50
C GLU A 325 -21.16 18.82 9.46
N ARG A 326 -19.97 19.06 8.90
CA ARG A 326 -18.78 19.47 9.63
C ARG A 326 -18.99 20.79 10.38
N LEU A 327 -19.53 21.80 9.70
CA LEU A 327 -19.80 23.11 10.32
C LEU A 327 -20.80 22.99 11.47
N LYS A 328 -21.84 22.17 11.33
CA LYS A 328 -22.80 21.89 12.41
C LYS A 328 -22.15 21.22 13.61
N MET A 329 -21.25 20.25 13.37
CA MET A 329 -20.51 19.59 14.47
C MET A 329 -19.59 20.56 15.21
N MET A 330 -18.89 21.42 14.48
CA MET A 330 -18.04 22.46 15.09
C MET A 330 -18.88 23.45 15.95
N GLN A 331 -19.98 23.92 15.41
CA GLN A 331 -20.89 24.82 16.13
C GLN A 331 -21.48 24.16 17.38
N THR A 332 -21.85 22.89 17.31
CA THR A 332 -22.38 22.15 18.47
C THR A 332 -21.31 21.99 19.56
N LYS A 333 -20.04 21.75 19.17
CA LYS A 333 -18.94 21.65 20.12
C LYS A 333 -18.67 23.00 20.80
N GLU A 334 -18.57 24.06 20.02
CA GLU A 334 -18.35 25.41 20.50
C GLU A 334 -19.48 25.85 21.47
N ASN A 335 -20.73 25.56 21.14
CA ASN A 335 -21.88 25.83 22.01
C ASN A 335 -21.78 25.02 23.32
N LYS A 336 -21.25 23.81 23.31
CA LYS A 336 -21.06 22.98 24.50
C LYS A 336 -19.97 23.59 25.40
N GLU A 337 -18.83 23.95 24.81
CA GLU A 337 -17.71 24.59 25.52
C GLU A 337 -18.13 25.91 26.15
N LEU A 338 -18.86 26.77 25.41
CA LEU A 338 -19.42 28.02 25.94
C LEU A 338 -20.43 27.79 27.08
N LYS A 339 -21.19 26.71 27.01
CA LYS A 339 -22.16 26.39 28.07
C LYS A 339 -21.44 25.92 29.35
N GLU A 340 -20.40 25.12 29.22
CA GLU A 340 -19.55 24.67 30.32
C GLU A 340 -18.87 25.89 30.99
N GLU A 341 -18.33 26.81 30.20
CA GLU A 341 -17.70 28.07 30.68
C GLU A 341 -18.70 28.98 31.39
N LEU A 342 -19.92 29.08 30.83
CA LEU A 342 -21.01 29.85 31.47
C LEU A 342 -21.43 29.25 32.82
N ASP A 343 -21.50 27.93 32.92
CA ASP A 343 -21.86 27.26 34.16
C ASP A 343 -20.74 27.35 35.21
N GLU A 344 -19.47 27.33 34.82
CA GLU A 344 -18.35 27.64 35.72
C GLU A 344 -18.39 29.10 36.23
N LEU A 345 -18.62 30.06 35.34
CA LEU A 345 -18.75 31.47 35.74
C LEU A 345 -19.91 31.70 36.71
N LYS A 346 -21.06 31.03 36.50
CA LYS A 346 -22.20 31.10 37.45
C LYS A 346 -21.82 30.55 38.82
N LEU A 347 -21.07 29.44 38.85
CA LEU A 347 -20.60 28.85 40.11
C LEU A 347 -19.66 29.79 40.86
N GLN A 348 -18.73 30.43 40.15
CA GLN A 348 -17.79 31.41 40.73
C GLN A 348 -18.54 32.63 41.29
N LEU A 349 -19.52 33.16 40.56
CA LEU A 349 -20.35 34.27 41.03
C LEU A 349 -21.19 33.92 42.27
N ALA A 350 -21.71 32.69 42.31
CA ALA A 350 -22.45 32.20 43.47
C ALA A 350 -21.54 32.09 44.71
N GLN A 351 -20.31 31.62 44.53
CA GLN A 351 -19.30 31.49 45.58
C GLN A 351 -18.87 32.87 46.11
N GLN A 352 -18.58 33.82 45.21
CA GLN A 352 -18.29 35.21 45.61
C GLN A 352 -19.44 35.88 46.34
N GLY A 353 -20.68 35.60 45.90
CA GLY A 353 -21.88 36.08 46.60
C GLY A 353 -22.02 35.54 48.02
N LEU A 354 -21.72 34.26 48.26
CA LEU A 354 -21.67 33.64 49.59
C LEU A 354 -20.57 34.25 50.47
N ASP A 355 -19.38 34.43 49.94
CA ASP A 355 -18.25 35.07 50.65
C ASP A 355 -18.54 36.49 51.07
N ILE A 356 -19.28 37.25 50.26
CA ILE A 356 -19.74 38.60 50.61
C ILE A 356 -20.76 38.54 51.71
N VAL A 357 -21.73 37.64 51.65
CA VAL A 357 -22.76 37.47 52.69
C VAL A 357 -22.14 37.09 54.03
N ASP A 358 -21.19 36.16 54.02
CA ASP A 358 -20.47 35.72 55.23
C ASP A 358 -19.65 36.86 55.85
N LYS A 359 -18.96 37.64 55.04
CA LYS A 359 -18.23 38.85 55.51
C LYS A 359 -19.20 39.91 56.11
N LEU A 360 -20.38 40.11 55.55
CA LEU A 360 -21.38 41.06 56.06
C LEU A 360 -22.02 40.58 57.39
N LYS A 361 -22.09 39.24 57.58
CA LYS A 361 -22.48 38.64 58.87
C LYS A 361 -21.44 38.86 59.95
N ASP A 362 -20.20 38.58 59.63
CA ASP A 362 -19.03 38.76 60.53
C ASP A 362 -18.85 40.23 60.96
N ASP A 363 -19.13 41.17 60.03
CA ASP A 363 -19.11 42.59 60.30
C ASP A 363 -20.36 43.08 61.11
N GLY A 364 -21.30 42.19 61.42
CA GLY A 364 -22.53 42.55 62.16
C GLY A 364 -23.53 43.50 61.42
N LYS A 365 -23.41 43.50 60.08
CA LYS A 365 -24.23 44.35 59.19
C LYS A 365 -25.53 43.67 58.69
N ILE A 366 -25.60 42.33 58.87
CA ILE A 366 -26.82 41.56 58.58
C ILE A 366 -26.97 40.50 59.70
N LEU A 367 -28.25 40.24 60.11
CA LEU A 367 -28.62 39.20 61.05
C LEU A 367 -28.62 37.81 60.42
#